data_28eea3244122fee15f6e65421a7a344a
#
_entry.id   28eea3244122fee15f6e65421a7a344a
#
_cell.length_a   1.000
_cell.length_b   1.000
_cell.length_c   1.000
_cell.angle_alpha   90.00
_cell.angle_beta   90.00
_cell.angle_gamma   90.00
#
_symmetry.space_group_name_H-M   'P 1'
#
loop_
_entity.id
_entity.type
_entity.pdbx_description
1 polymer ?
#
loop_
_entity_poly.entity_id
_entity_poly.type
_entity_poly.pdbx_seq_one_letter_code
_entity_poly.pdbx_strand_id
1 'polypeptide(L)'
;LWYDVAHRPTRDADLQARLRHKIDHKTKPLGALGQLEDLALQLGLIQRSDNIRLEHPHMVVFAADHGIAAEGVSAFPQAVTLQMVGNMLAGGAAINVLARQHGFALRVVDAGVASDMADHPGLVHRKIAHGTQNICLGPAMQEAQCHAALQAGSDVVKALPGNVIAFGEMGIA
;
A
#
# COMPACT_ATOMS: atom_id res chain seq x y z
N LEU A 1 -18.54 -7.56 -0.42
CA LEU A 1 -18.61 -8.48 0.71
C LEU A 1 -17.27 -8.47 1.43
N TRP A 2 -17.08 -7.41 2.21
CA TRP A 2 -15.81 -7.03 2.86
C TRP A 2 -15.48 -7.82 4.14
N TYR A 3 -16.36 -8.71 4.57
CA TYR A 3 -16.29 -9.35 5.88
C TYR A 3 -15.70 -10.76 5.87
N ASP A 4 -15.21 -11.25 4.75
CA ASP A 4 -14.69 -12.62 4.65
C ASP A 4 -13.16 -12.72 4.78
N VAL A 5 -12.52 -11.65 5.19
CA VAL A 5 -11.17 -11.73 5.74
C VAL A 5 -11.34 -12.27 7.15
N ALA A 6 -10.97 -13.52 7.38
CA ALA A 6 -10.95 -14.10 8.71
C ALA A 6 -10.12 -13.19 9.64
N HIS A 7 -10.80 -12.30 10.36
CA HIS A 7 -10.19 -11.49 11.41
C HIS A 7 -9.78 -12.45 12.52
N ARG A 8 -8.56 -12.96 12.42
CA ARG A 8 -7.97 -13.73 13.50
C ARG A 8 -7.68 -12.74 14.62
N PRO A 9 -8.25 -12.93 15.82
CA PRO A 9 -7.99 -12.01 16.93
C PRO A 9 -6.49 -12.01 17.24
N THR A 10 -5.91 -10.83 17.38
CA THR A 10 -4.52 -10.65 17.84
C THR A 10 -4.38 -10.80 19.36
N ARG A 11 -5.48 -11.10 20.06
CA ARG A 11 -5.50 -11.34 21.51
C ARG A 11 -5.19 -12.81 21.79
N ASP A 12 -3.98 -13.05 22.28
CA ASP A 12 -3.48 -14.35 22.73
C ASP A 12 -2.57 -14.09 23.93
N ALA A 13 -3.10 -14.31 25.14
CA ALA A 13 -2.41 -13.97 26.39
C ALA A 13 -1.14 -14.82 26.59
N ASP A 14 -1.16 -16.06 26.19
CA ASP A 14 0.00 -16.95 26.34
C ASP A 14 1.13 -16.57 25.39
N LEU A 15 0.77 -16.29 24.13
CA LEU A 15 1.74 -15.79 23.15
C LEU A 15 2.30 -14.43 23.56
N GLN A 16 1.42 -13.52 24.05
CA GLN A 16 1.84 -12.22 24.54
C GLN A 16 2.84 -12.33 25.69
N ALA A 17 2.60 -13.23 26.63
CA ALA A 17 3.52 -13.48 27.76
C ALA A 17 4.87 -14.01 27.27
N ARG A 18 4.88 -14.97 26.34
CA ARG A 18 6.13 -15.49 25.74
C ARG A 18 6.89 -14.41 24.98
N LEU A 19 6.21 -13.58 24.20
CA LEU A 19 6.84 -12.47 23.46
C LEU A 19 7.45 -11.43 24.41
N ARG A 20 6.71 -11.02 25.46
CA ARG A 20 7.25 -10.11 26.48
C ARG A 20 8.47 -10.72 27.16
N HIS A 21 8.38 -11.97 27.59
CA HIS A 21 9.52 -12.68 28.18
C HIS A 21 10.75 -12.66 27.25
N LYS A 22 10.57 -12.96 25.96
CA LYS A 22 11.64 -12.96 24.96
C LYS A 22 12.25 -11.58 24.73
N ILE A 23 11.45 -10.52 24.78
CA ILE A 23 11.89 -9.12 24.65
C ILE A 23 12.68 -8.72 25.87
N ASP A 24 12.16 -9.00 27.06
CA ASP A 24 12.75 -8.56 28.34
C ASP A 24 14.06 -9.27 28.68
N HIS A 25 14.23 -10.51 28.21
CA HIS A 25 15.44 -11.32 28.44
C HIS A 25 16.51 -11.19 27.34
N LYS A 26 16.38 -10.20 26.45
CA LYS A 26 17.50 -9.85 25.57
C LYS A 26 18.58 -9.09 26.32
N THR A 27 19.82 -9.17 25.83
CA THR A 27 21.00 -8.48 26.42
C THR A 27 20.87 -6.97 26.27
N LYS A 28 19.98 -6.36 27.06
CA LYS A 28 19.69 -4.93 27.12
C LYS A 28 18.99 -4.61 28.43
N PRO A 29 19.01 -3.35 28.93
CA PRO A 29 18.11 -2.92 30.01
C PRO A 29 16.64 -3.06 29.62
N LEU A 30 15.76 -3.28 30.58
CA LEU A 30 14.31 -3.33 30.34
C LEU A 30 13.82 -2.01 29.70
N GLY A 31 13.02 -2.13 28.65
CA GLY A 31 12.46 -1.00 27.92
C GLY A 31 13.45 -0.19 27.07
N ALA A 32 14.72 -0.61 26.96
CA ALA A 32 15.78 0.18 26.30
C ALA A 32 15.52 0.46 24.81
N LEU A 33 14.75 -0.38 24.14
CA LEU A 33 14.42 -0.20 22.71
C LEU A 33 13.12 0.60 22.49
N GLY A 34 12.43 1.00 23.58
CA GLY A 34 11.23 1.82 23.48
C GLY A 34 10.17 1.24 22.57
N GLN A 35 9.69 2.02 21.61
CA GLN A 35 8.62 1.62 20.68
C GLN A 35 8.95 0.36 19.85
N LEU A 36 10.22 0.04 19.63
CA LEU A 36 10.58 -1.18 18.90
C LEU A 36 10.14 -2.44 19.65
N GLU A 37 10.08 -2.41 20.97
CA GLU A 37 9.60 -3.52 21.80
C GLU A 37 8.09 -3.72 21.61
N ASP A 38 7.34 -2.64 21.55
CA ASP A 38 5.89 -2.69 21.31
C ASP A 38 5.57 -3.13 19.88
N LEU A 39 6.33 -2.66 18.89
CA LEU A 39 6.21 -3.13 17.51
C LEU A 39 6.53 -4.62 17.39
N ALA A 40 7.61 -5.09 18.06
CA ALA A 40 7.94 -6.51 18.05
C ALA A 40 6.83 -7.36 18.67
N LEU A 41 6.26 -6.91 19.80
CA LEU A 41 5.12 -7.56 20.42
C LEU A 41 3.92 -7.64 19.47
N GLN A 42 3.55 -6.50 18.86
CA GLN A 42 2.41 -6.42 17.94
C GLN A 42 2.61 -7.33 16.72
N LEU A 43 3.79 -7.31 16.09
CA LEU A 43 4.12 -8.16 14.95
C LEU A 43 4.05 -9.64 15.32
N GLY A 44 4.56 -10.02 16.49
CA GLY A 44 4.46 -11.39 16.99
C GLY A 44 3.01 -11.86 17.16
N LEU A 45 2.15 -11.01 17.70
CA LEU A 45 0.72 -11.29 17.85
C LEU A 45 0.00 -11.39 16.49
N ILE A 46 0.33 -10.52 15.53
CA ILE A 46 -0.22 -10.55 14.16
C ILE A 46 0.20 -11.85 13.47
N GLN A 47 1.48 -12.21 13.53
CA GLN A 47 2.01 -13.43 12.90
C GLN A 47 1.70 -14.70 13.70
N ARG A 48 1.18 -14.58 14.92
CA ARG A 48 0.96 -15.69 15.86
C ARG A 48 2.22 -16.53 16.08
N SER A 49 3.35 -15.85 16.20
CA SER A 49 4.66 -16.46 16.30
C SER A 49 5.57 -15.65 17.21
N ASP A 50 6.40 -16.34 17.97
CA ASP A 50 7.51 -15.73 18.69
C ASP A 50 8.82 -15.73 17.87
N ASN A 51 8.76 -16.23 16.64
CA ASN A 51 9.81 -16.14 15.63
C ASN A 51 9.36 -15.29 14.45
N ILE A 52 9.37 -13.97 14.65
CA ILE A 52 8.90 -12.97 13.70
C ILE A 52 9.79 -12.94 12.47
N ARG A 53 9.19 -12.96 11.28
CA ARG A 53 9.87 -12.80 10.00
C ARG A 53 9.17 -11.76 9.16
N LEU A 54 9.96 -10.87 8.56
CA LEU A 54 9.51 -9.88 7.59
C LEU A 54 10.11 -10.29 6.24
N GLU A 55 9.26 -10.79 5.36
CA GLU A 55 9.68 -11.44 4.11
C GLU A 55 9.07 -10.74 2.90
N HIS A 56 9.89 -10.52 1.87
CA HIS A 56 9.50 -9.95 0.59
C HIS A 56 8.64 -8.68 0.72
N PRO A 57 9.15 -7.60 1.36
CA PRO A 57 8.38 -6.38 1.53
C PRO A 57 8.07 -5.73 0.19
N HIS A 58 6.82 -5.28 0.02
CA HIS A 58 6.35 -4.61 -1.19
C HIS A 58 5.85 -3.20 -0.86
N MET A 59 6.18 -2.27 -1.74
CA MET A 59 5.57 -0.94 -1.83
C MET A 59 4.67 -0.93 -3.06
N VAL A 60 3.38 -0.68 -2.88
CA VAL A 60 2.39 -0.66 -3.96
C VAL A 60 1.81 0.74 -4.05
N VAL A 61 2.03 1.40 -5.19
CA VAL A 61 1.50 2.74 -5.47
C VAL A 61 0.35 2.62 -6.44
N PHE A 62 -0.83 3.05 -6.02
CA PHE A 62 -2.01 3.12 -6.88
C PHE A 62 -2.07 4.51 -7.54
N ALA A 63 -2.12 4.52 -8.87
CA ALA A 63 -2.19 5.75 -9.66
C ALA A 63 -3.55 5.90 -10.33
N ALA A 64 -4.14 7.09 -10.18
CA ALA A 64 -5.40 7.43 -10.82
C ALA A 64 -5.50 8.96 -10.99
N ASP A 65 -6.29 9.39 -11.96
CA ASP A 65 -6.67 10.79 -12.14
C ASP A 65 -8.06 11.05 -11.59
N HIS A 66 -8.32 12.33 -11.25
CA HIS A 66 -9.54 12.75 -10.61
C HIS A 66 -10.18 13.89 -11.38
N GLY A 67 -11.48 13.76 -11.69
CA GLY A 67 -12.22 14.77 -12.47
C GLY A 67 -12.30 16.14 -11.79
N ILE A 68 -12.15 16.20 -10.47
CA ILE A 68 -12.11 17.47 -9.72
C ILE A 68 -10.90 18.34 -10.08
N ALA A 69 -9.86 17.79 -10.72
CA ALA A 69 -8.73 18.58 -11.22
C ALA A 69 -9.18 19.73 -12.15
N ALA A 70 -10.33 19.58 -12.83
CA ALA A 70 -10.91 20.64 -13.67
C ALA A 70 -11.31 21.90 -12.88
N GLU A 71 -11.50 21.79 -11.56
CA GLU A 71 -11.83 22.93 -10.68
C GLU A 71 -10.58 23.73 -10.23
N GLY A 72 -9.38 23.34 -10.70
CA GLY A 72 -8.15 24.05 -10.38
C GLY A 72 -7.69 23.86 -8.92
N VAL A 73 -8.05 22.76 -8.28
CA VAL A 73 -7.72 22.46 -6.88
C VAL A 73 -6.24 22.09 -6.67
N SER A 74 -5.53 21.77 -7.75
CA SER A 74 -4.10 21.45 -7.71
C SER A 74 -3.28 22.54 -8.41
N ALA A 75 -2.07 22.79 -7.90
CA ALA A 75 -1.11 23.68 -8.52
C ALA A 75 -0.47 23.05 -9.79
N PHE A 76 -0.63 21.74 -10.00
CA PHE A 76 -0.04 21.00 -11.12
C PHE A 76 -1.14 20.49 -12.07
N PRO A 77 -0.85 20.45 -13.38
CA PRO A 77 -1.80 19.91 -14.35
C PRO A 77 -1.91 18.39 -14.23
N GLN A 78 -3.07 17.83 -14.59
CA GLN A 78 -3.38 16.40 -14.53
C GLN A 78 -2.32 15.53 -15.26
N ALA A 79 -1.72 16.03 -16.34
CA ALA A 79 -0.66 15.32 -17.07
C ALA A 79 0.52 14.88 -16.18
N VAL A 80 0.71 15.51 -15.03
CA VAL A 80 1.77 15.15 -14.07
C VAL A 80 1.56 13.75 -13.48
N THR A 81 0.32 13.28 -13.35
CA THR A 81 0.06 11.90 -12.90
C THR A 81 0.77 10.89 -13.80
N LEU A 82 0.54 10.96 -15.12
CA LEU A 82 1.21 10.07 -16.09
C LEU A 82 2.74 10.22 -16.06
N GLN A 83 3.23 11.45 -15.97
CA GLN A 83 4.67 11.72 -15.92
C GLN A 83 5.31 11.11 -14.66
N MET A 84 4.65 11.22 -13.52
CA MET A 84 5.13 10.63 -12.27
C MET A 84 5.09 9.09 -12.29
N VAL A 85 4.06 8.48 -12.89
CA VAL A 85 4.05 7.04 -13.13
C VAL A 85 5.26 6.63 -13.99
N GLY A 86 5.50 7.32 -15.10
CA GLY A 86 6.68 7.09 -15.94
C GLY A 86 7.99 7.22 -15.17
N ASN A 87 8.13 8.24 -14.32
CA ASN A 87 9.29 8.44 -13.48
C ASN A 87 9.48 7.31 -12.45
N MET A 88 8.40 6.84 -11.82
CA MET A 88 8.45 5.68 -10.92
C MET A 88 8.85 4.40 -11.66
N LEU A 89 8.34 4.15 -12.85
CA LEU A 89 8.71 2.99 -13.68
C LEU A 89 10.18 3.06 -14.13
N ALA A 90 10.68 4.25 -14.43
CA ALA A 90 12.08 4.49 -14.76
C ALA A 90 13.03 4.45 -13.53
N GLY A 91 12.49 4.37 -12.32
CA GLY A 91 13.30 4.28 -11.09
C GLY A 91 13.80 5.60 -10.53
N GLY A 92 13.29 6.75 -11.01
CA GLY A 92 13.77 8.10 -10.70
C GLY A 92 13.06 8.81 -9.54
N ALA A 93 11.91 8.34 -9.09
CA ALA A 93 11.16 8.99 -8.01
C ALA A 93 11.78 8.71 -6.63
N ALA A 94 11.52 9.59 -5.66
CA ALA A 94 11.98 9.43 -4.28
C ALA A 94 11.60 8.07 -3.69
N ILE A 95 10.38 7.60 -3.97
CA ILE A 95 9.91 6.28 -3.52
C ILE A 95 10.76 5.12 -4.04
N ASN A 96 11.31 5.24 -5.26
CA ASN A 96 12.22 4.23 -5.82
C ASN A 96 13.52 4.17 -5.01
N VAL A 97 14.07 5.34 -4.64
CA VAL A 97 15.31 5.44 -3.85
C VAL A 97 15.10 4.81 -2.48
N LEU A 98 14.04 5.21 -1.78
CA LEU A 98 13.72 4.71 -0.45
C LEU A 98 13.36 3.22 -0.47
N ALA A 99 12.60 2.75 -1.45
CA ALA A 99 12.27 1.34 -1.61
C ALA A 99 13.53 0.49 -1.79
N ARG A 100 14.45 0.90 -2.68
CA ARG A 100 15.74 0.21 -2.87
C ARG A 100 16.58 0.21 -1.59
N GLN A 101 16.64 1.34 -0.88
CA GLN A 101 17.42 1.45 0.36
C GLN A 101 16.94 0.49 1.44
N HIS A 102 15.64 0.25 1.51
CA HIS A 102 15.01 -0.59 2.53
C HIS A 102 14.63 -1.99 2.03
N GLY A 103 15.02 -2.36 0.81
CA GLY A 103 14.78 -3.70 0.27
C GLY A 103 13.32 -3.98 -0.10
N PHE A 104 12.51 -2.95 -0.37
CA PHE A 104 11.14 -3.08 -0.85
C PHE A 104 11.11 -3.26 -2.37
N ALA A 105 10.32 -4.21 -2.85
CA ALA A 105 9.94 -4.29 -4.24
C ALA A 105 8.83 -3.28 -4.53
N LEU A 106 9.05 -2.37 -5.51
CA LEU A 106 8.04 -1.38 -5.91
C LEU A 106 7.16 -1.93 -7.02
N ARG A 107 5.86 -1.74 -6.89
CA ARG A 107 4.84 -1.96 -7.92
C ARG A 107 4.01 -0.71 -8.09
N VAL A 108 3.75 -0.31 -9.32
CA VAL A 108 2.81 0.76 -9.66
C VAL A 108 1.57 0.11 -10.25
N VAL A 109 0.40 0.51 -9.79
CA VAL A 109 -0.90 0.01 -10.26
C VAL A 109 -1.61 1.15 -10.97
N ASP A 110 -1.87 0.99 -12.24
CA ASP A 110 -2.80 1.87 -12.96
C ASP A 110 -4.22 1.51 -12.55
N ALA A 111 -4.78 2.28 -11.63
CA ALA A 111 -6.16 2.13 -11.15
C ALA A 111 -7.14 3.05 -11.90
N GLY A 112 -6.61 4.05 -12.62
CA GLY A 112 -7.47 5.02 -13.32
C GLY A 112 -6.73 6.23 -13.85
N VAL A 113 -5.50 6.09 -14.33
CA VAL A 113 -4.80 7.18 -15.03
C VAL A 113 -5.57 7.54 -16.31
N ALA A 114 -5.74 8.83 -16.61
CA ALA A 114 -6.54 9.31 -17.72
C ALA A 114 -5.99 8.93 -19.11
N SER A 115 -4.71 8.58 -19.19
CA SER A 115 -4.05 8.13 -20.42
C SER A 115 -3.77 6.64 -20.37
N ASP A 116 -3.76 6.00 -21.54
CA ASP A 116 -3.31 4.63 -21.66
C ASP A 116 -1.78 4.56 -21.55
N MET A 117 -1.30 3.49 -20.93
CA MET A 117 0.11 3.25 -20.73
C MET A 117 0.53 1.92 -21.37
N ALA A 118 1.72 1.90 -21.94
CA ALA A 118 2.31 0.68 -22.45
C ALA A 118 2.65 -0.31 -21.33
N ASP A 119 2.73 -1.58 -21.67
CA ASP A 119 3.15 -2.62 -20.73
C ASP A 119 4.55 -2.37 -20.20
N HIS A 120 4.71 -2.57 -18.90
CA HIS A 120 5.99 -2.46 -18.21
C HIS A 120 6.05 -3.47 -17.06
N PRO A 121 7.19 -4.15 -16.80
CA PRO A 121 7.28 -5.15 -15.72
C PRO A 121 6.94 -4.65 -14.31
N GLY A 122 7.10 -3.34 -14.07
CA GLY A 122 6.75 -2.68 -12.80
C GLY A 122 5.31 -2.16 -12.74
N LEU A 123 4.55 -2.21 -13.85
CA LEU A 123 3.18 -1.69 -13.95
C LEU A 123 2.17 -2.82 -13.92
N VAL A 124 1.16 -2.67 -13.10
CA VAL A 124 0.01 -3.57 -13.01
C VAL A 124 -1.23 -2.84 -13.54
N HIS A 125 -1.78 -3.33 -14.64
CA HIS A 125 -2.99 -2.75 -15.23
C HIS A 125 -4.23 -3.21 -14.46
N ARG A 126 -4.89 -2.27 -13.79
CA ARG A 126 -6.16 -2.46 -13.06
C ARG A 126 -7.08 -1.24 -13.23
N LYS A 127 -6.97 -0.59 -14.40
CA LYS A 127 -7.75 0.61 -14.74
C LYS A 127 -9.25 0.34 -14.66
N ILE A 128 -9.94 1.12 -13.83
CA ILE A 128 -11.40 1.09 -13.67
C ILE A 128 -12.06 2.02 -14.69
N ALA A 129 -11.50 3.21 -14.86
CA ALA A 129 -11.89 4.22 -15.83
C ALA A 129 -10.72 5.16 -16.10
N HIS A 130 -10.84 6.06 -17.08
CA HIS A 130 -9.87 7.11 -17.35
C HIS A 130 -10.03 8.29 -16.39
N GLY A 131 -9.80 8.05 -15.10
CA GLY A 131 -10.07 8.98 -14.02
C GLY A 131 -11.50 8.86 -13.45
N THR A 132 -11.73 9.59 -12.36
CA THR A 132 -13.08 9.75 -11.79
C THR A 132 -13.84 10.86 -12.48
N GLN A 133 -15.17 10.92 -12.24
CA GLN A 133 -15.95 12.10 -12.57
C GLN A 133 -15.64 13.25 -11.59
N ASN A 134 -16.01 14.47 -11.99
CA ASN A 134 -15.89 15.63 -11.12
C ASN A 134 -16.93 15.56 -9.99
N ILE A 135 -16.47 15.41 -8.76
CA ILE A 135 -17.34 15.28 -7.56
C ILE A 135 -18.17 16.54 -7.30
N CYS A 136 -17.77 17.70 -7.83
CA CYS A 136 -18.55 18.93 -7.73
C CYS A 136 -19.84 18.90 -8.59
N LEU A 137 -19.87 18.03 -9.61
CA LEU A 137 -20.99 17.92 -10.55
C LEU A 137 -21.89 16.70 -10.26
N GLY A 138 -21.41 15.74 -9.45
CA GLY A 138 -22.12 14.51 -9.13
C GLY A 138 -21.21 13.45 -8.52
N PRO A 139 -21.68 12.21 -8.37
CA PRO A 139 -20.86 11.13 -7.84
C PRO A 139 -19.57 10.93 -8.64
N ALA A 140 -18.42 10.85 -7.97
CA ALA A 140 -17.11 10.67 -8.61
C ALA A 140 -17.00 9.35 -9.36
N MET A 141 -17.71 8.32 -8.92
CA MET A 141 -17.80 7.01 -9.57
C MET A 141 -19.14 6.33 -9.30
N GLN A 142 -19.48 5.40 -10.18
CA GLN A 142 -20.62 4.52 -9.99
C GLN A 142 -20.32 3.46 -8.92
N GLU A 143 -21.35 2.92 -8.27
CA GLU A 143 -21.20 1.85 -7.27
C GLU A 143 -20.44 0.64 -7.82
N ALA A 144 -20.73 0.22 -9.06
CA ALA A 144 -20.03 -0.87 -9.72
C ALA A 144 -18.53 -0.59 -9.91
N GLN A 145 -18.17 0.67 -10.23
CA GLN A 145 -16.76 1.08 -10.34
C GLN A 145 -16.06 1.06 -8.99
N CYS A 146 -16.76 1.50 -7.93
CA CYS A 146 -16.22 1.43 -6.57
C CYS A 146 -15.95 -0.03 -6.18
N HIS A 147 -16.89 -0.93 -6.36
CA HIS A 147 -16.71 -2.36 -6.09
C HIS A 147 -15.57 -2.96 -6.92
N ALA A 148 -15.46 -2.61 -8.21
CA ALA A 148 -14.38 -3.07 -9.06
C ALA A 148 -13.01 -2.57 -8.58
N ALA A 149 -12.91 -1.31 -8.13
CA ALA A 149 -11.67 -0.74 -7.60
C ALA A 149 -11.21 -1.47 -6.32
N LEU A 150 -12.15 -1.73 -5.43
CA LEU A 150 -11.89 -2.47 -4.20
C LEU A 150 -11.45 -3.91 -4.48
N GLN A 151 -12.10 -4.58 -5.44
CA GLN A 151 -11.70 -5.92 -5.87
C GLN A 151 -10.32 -5.93 -6.51
N ALA A 152 -10.02 -4.96 -7.38
CA ALA A 152 -8.71 -4.80 -8.01
C ALA A 152 -7.59 -4.64 -6.96
N GLY A 153 -7.80 -3.84 -5.92
CA GLY A 153 -6.87 -3.70 -4.81
C GLY A 153 -6.63 -5.01 -4.08
N SER A 154 -7.71 -5.73 -3.76
CA SER A 154 -7.64 -7.06 -3.12
C SER A 154 -6.85 -8.06 -3.95
N ASP A 155 -7.09 -8.11 -5.27
CA ASP A 155 -6.43 -9.04 -6.18
C ASP A 155 -4.94 -8.73 -6.33
N VAL A 156 -4.57 -7.45 -6.37
CA VAL A 156 -3.17 -7.03 -6.38
C VAL A 156 -2.45 -7.54 -5.13
N VAL A 157 -3.02 -7.30 -3.95
CA VAL A 157 -2.40 -7.73 -2.67
C VAL A 157 -2.28 -9.25 -2.59
N LYS A 158 -3.32 -10.00 -2.98
CA LYS A 158 -3.30 -11.48 -2.96
C LYS A 158 -2.27 -12.10 -3.89
N ALA A 159 -1.89 -11.40 -4.96
CA ALA A 159 -0.91 -11.88 -5.93
C ALA A 159 0.55 -11.62 -5.51
N LEU A 160 0.78 -10.82 -4.47
CA LEU A 160 2.13 -10.50 -4.00
C LEU A 160 2.67 -11.58 -3.06
N PRO A 161 3.93 -12.00 -3.24
CA PRO A 161 4.59 -12.86 -2.26
C PRO A 161 4.98 -12.07 -1.00
N GLY A 162 5.20 -12.79 0.10
CA GLY A 162 5.67 -12.19 1.34
C GLY A 162 4.55 -11.79 2.31
N ASN A 163 4.91 -11.02 3.33
CA ASN A 163 4.02 -10.70 4.43
C ASN A 163 4.10 -9.24 4.91
N VAL A 164 4.78 -8.38 4.14
CA VAL A 164 4.90 -6.95 4.43
C VAL A 164 4.49 -6.16 3.21
N ILE A 165 3.53 -5.27 3.39
CA ILE A 165 3.06 -4.37 2.34
C ILE A 165 2.92 -2.96 2.88
N ALA A 166 3.36 -2.00 2.08
CA ALA A 166 3.10 -0.58 2.27
C ALA A 166 2.38 -0.02 1.05
N PHE A 167 1.52 0.95 1.25
CA PHE A 167 0.71 1.55 0.21
C PHE A 167 1.12 2.99 -0.04
N GLY A 168 1.05 3.41 -1.29
CA GLY A 168 1.15 4.77 -1.74
C GLY A 168 0.05 5.09 -2.74
N GLU A 169 -0.14 6.36 -2.99
CA GLU A 169 -1.10 6.90 -3.94
C GLU A 169 -0.38 7.93 -4.83
N MET A 170 -0.79 8.02 -6.09
CA MET A 170 -0.39 9.06 -7.02
C MET A 170 -1.58 9.52 -7.85
N GLY A 171 -1.99 10.75 -7.67
CA GLY A 171 -3.07 11.38 -8.44
C GLY A 171 -3.05 12.89 -8.27
N ILE A 172 -3.21 13.61 -9.37
CA ILE A 172 -3.33 15.07 -9.34
C ILE A 172 -4.78 15.44 -9.10
N ALA A 173 -5.04 16.03 -7.94
CA ALA A 173 -6.19 16.87 -7.54
C ALA A 173 -6.27 17.01 -6.02
#